data_978046db4a138646c98b391a5c5ee809
#
_entry.id   978046db4a138646c98b391a5c5ee809
#
_cell.length_a   1.000
_cell.length_b   1.000
_cell.length_c   1.000
_cell.angle_alpha   90.00
_cell.angle_beta   90.00
_cell.angle_gamma   90.00
#
_symmetry.space_group_name_H-M   'P 1'
#
loop_
_entity.id
_entity.type
_entity.pdbx_description
1 polymer ?
#
loop_
_entity_poly.entity_id
_entity_poly.type
_entity_poly.pdbx_seq_one_letter_code
_entity_poly.pdbx_strand_id
1 'polypeptide(L)'
;MSTLHYKYDEQGRKIKGITEYPVIGKSKVTVFSYKNNLLERKVEYDELGRKLTYTDYEYDETGLLTKETIRDPETSEVLRYSEYRNENGLNMEIMVYTSLPTEKKPIELRRITKSYDQNGNLHQLVSEE
;
A
#
# COMPACT_ATOMS: atom_id res chain seq x y z
N MET A 1 -22.33 -6.67 -2.93
CA MET A 1 -21.96 -5.55 -2.06
C MET A 1 -21.02 -6.02 -0.97
N SER A 2 -19.98 -5.27 -0.67
CA SER A 2 -19.05 -5.58 0.41
C SER A 2 -19.24 -4.60 1.57
N THR A 3 -18.94 -5.04 2.77
CA THR A 3 -18.98 -4.21 3.98
C THR A 3 -17.60 -4.22 4.62
N LEU A 4 -17.10 -3.05 5.02
CA LEU A 4 -15.79 -2.91 5.60
C LEU A 4 -15.91 -2.35 7.01
N HIS A 5 -15.32 -3.04 7.99
CA HIS A 5 -15.30 -2.64 9.38
C HIS A 5 -13.85 -2.48 9.85
N TYR A 6 -13.57 -1.44 10.63
CA TYR A 6 -12.23 -1.22 11.19
C TYR A 6 -12.26 -1.27 12.71
N LYS A 7 -11.15 -1.75 13.28
CA LYS A 7 -10.87 -1.64 14.71
C LYS A 7 -9.68 -0.70 14.88
N TYR A 8 -9.69 0.06 15.97
CA TYR A 8 -8.69 1.09 16.23
C TYR A 8 -8.03 0.85 17.59
N ASP A 9 -6.79 1.30 17.74
CA ASP A 9 -6.09 1.28 19.02
C ASP A 9 -6.47 2.51 19.85
N GLU A 10 -5.88 2.66 21.04
CA GLU A 10 -6.15 3.77 21.94
C GLU A 10 -5.76 5.13 21.36
N GLN A 11 -4.87 5.13 20.36
CA GLN A 11 -4.42 6.35 19.70
C GLN A 11 -5.21 6.67 18.43
N GLY A 12 -6.25 5.90 18.14
CA GLY A 12 -7.09 6.10 16.98
C GLY A 12 -6.54 5.56 15.67
N ARG A 13 -5.49 4.72 15.72
CA ARG A 13 -4.90 4.12 14.52
C ARG A 13 -5.59 2.81 14.18
N LYS A 14 -5.79 2.55 12.88
CA LYS A 14 -6.38 1.29 12.44
C LYS A 14 -5.46 0.13 12.75
N ILE A 15 -5.94 -0.87 13.48
CA ILE A 15 -5.17 -2.07 13.76
C ILE A 15 -5.70 -3.29 13.00
N LYS A 16 -6.96 -3.23 12.57
CA LYS A 16 -7.58 -4.37 11.87
C LYS A 16 -8.70 -3.89 10.96
N GLY A 17 -8.77 -4.41 9.76
CA GLY A 17 -9.88 -4.21 8.83
C GLY A 17 -10.50 -5.55 8.50
N ILE A 18 -11.83 -5.62 8.48
CA ILE A 18 -12.57 -6.84 8.12
C ILE A 18 -13.48 -6.47 6.96
N THR A 19 -13.25 -7.09 5.80
CA THR A 19 -14.10 -6.91 4.62
C THR A 19 -14.96 -8.16 4.47
N GLU A 20 -16.27 -7.97 4.42
CA GLU A 20 -17.22 -9.05 4.27
C GLU A 20 -17.89 -8.98 2.89
N TYR A 21 -17.98 -10.12 2.22
CA TYR A 21 -18.64 -10.26 0.93
C TYR A 21 -19.84 -11.17 1.11
N PRO A 22 -21.00 -10.64 1.56
CA PRO A 22 -22.14 -11.48 1.97
C PRO A 22 -22.71 -12.33 0.85
N VAL A 23 -22.65 -11.87 -0.40
CA VAL A 23 -23.19 -12.60 -1.55
C VAL A 23 -22.46 -13.94 -1.76
N ILE A 24 -21.14 -13.96 -1.53
CA ILE A 24 -20.31 -15.16 -1.72
C ILE A 24 -19.94 -15.83 -0.41
N GLY A 25 -20.36 -15.26 0.73
CA GLY A 25 -20.09 -15.81 2.06
C GLY A 25 -18.63 -15.82 2.46
N LYS A 26 -17.84 -14.90 1.92
CA LYS A 26 -16.39 -14.81 2.18
C LYS A 26 -16.03 -13.53 2.94
N SER A 27 -14.88 -13.56 3.60
CA SER A 27 -14.36 -12.40 4.29
C SER A 27 -12.84 -12.30 4.09
N LYS A 28 -12.30 -11.09 4.27
CA LYS A 28 -10.88 -10.83 4.23
C LYS A 28 -10.54 -9.98 5.44
N VAL A 29 -9.43 -10.32 6.10
CA VAL A 29 -8.97 -9.59 7.28
C VAL A 29 -7.62 -8.96 6.96
N THR A 30 -7.47 -7.68 7.28
CA THR A 30 -6.22 -6.95 7.15
C THR A 30 -5.76 -6.51 8.54
N VAL A 31 -4.51 -6.81 8.89
CA VAL A 31 -3.90 -6.43 10.16
C VAL A 31 -2.82 -5.40 9.88
N PHE A 32 -2.86 -4.28 10.61
CA PHE A 32 -1.93 -3.15 10.44
C PHE A 32 -0.96 -3.09 11.61
N SER A 33 0.33 -2.86 11.32
CA SER A 33 1.39 -2.70 12.31
C SER A 33 2.08 -1.36 12.11
N TYR A 34 2.46 -0.70 13.22
CA TYR A 34 3.03 0.64 13.19
C TYR A 34 4.38 0.67 13.88
N LYS A 35 5.23 1.60 13.46
CA LYS A 35 6.51 1.90 14.10
C LYS A 35 6.67 3.42 14.06
N ASN A 36 6.93 4.04 15.21
CA ASN A 36 7.05 5.49 15.34
C ASN A 36 5.85 6.23 14.74
N ASN A 37 4.63 5.73 14.98
CA ASN A 37 3.35 6.27 14.48
C ASN A 37 3.19 6.22 12.96
N LEU A 38 4.06 5.51 12.23
CA LEU A 38 3.94 5.31 10.80
C LEU A 38 3.59 3.85 10.51
N LEU A 39 2.74 3.62 9.54
CA LEU A 39 2.36 2.27 9.12
C LEU A 39 3.60 1.55 8.58
N GLU A 40 4.02 0.49 9.26
CA GLU A 40 5.19 -0.30 8.88
C GLU A 40 4.84 -1.48 7.97
N ARG A 41 3.74 -2.15 8.28
CA ARG A 41 3.32 -3.35 7.56
C ARG A 41 1.83 -3.56 7.64
N LYS A 42 1.26 -4.13 6.60
CA LYS A 42 -0.09 -4.67 6.65
C LYS A 42 -0.05 -6.11 6.12
N VAL A 43 -0.79 -7.00 6.77
CA VAL A 43 -0.90 -8.41 6.37
C VAL A 43 -2.35 -8.70 6.04
N GLU A 44 -2.58 -9.33 4.90
CA GLU A 44 -3.93 -9.71 4.47
C GLU A 44 -4.13 -11.22 4.64
N TYR A 45 -5.28 -11.58 5.20
CA TYR A 45 -5.67 -12.98 5.47
C TYR A 45 -6.99 -13.30 4.77
N ASP A 46 -7.13 -14.53 4.33
CA ASP A 46 -8.42 -15.02 3.80
C ASP A 46 -9.35 -15.44 4.96
N GLU A 47 -10.54 -15.95 4.62
CA GLU A 47 -11.54 -16.36 5.61
C GLU A 47 -11.12 -17.55 6.46
N LEU A 48 -10.12 -18.31 6.03
CA LEU A 48 -9.59 -19.45 6.78
C LEU A 48 -8.38 -19.07 7.63
N GLY A 49 -8.01 -17.77 7.65
CA GLY A 49 -6.87 -17.30 8.41
C GLY A 49 -5.53 -17.53 7.74
N ARG A 50 -5.52 -17.86 6.45
CA ARG A 50 -4.27 -18.03 5.69
C ARG A 50 -3.79 -16.68 5.19
N LYS A 51 -2.48 -16.44 5.27
CA LYS A 51 -1.88 -15.20 4.76
C LYS A 51 -1.94 -15.18 3.24
N LEU A 52 -2.46 -14.09 2.67
CA LEU A 52 -2.52 -13.87 1.22
C LEU A 52 -1.30 -13.09 0.73
N THR A 53 -1.01 -11.96 1.38
CA THR A 53 0.14 -11.12 1.07
C THR A 53 0.51 -10.32 2.31
N TYR A 54 1.71 -9.77 2.33
CA TYR A 54 2.02 -8.69 3.26
C TYR A 54 2.67 -7.53 2.50
N THR A 55 2.47 -6.33 3.02
CA THR A 55 2.96 -5.11 2.40
C THR A 55 3.83 -4.36 3.41
N ASP A 56 5.05 -4.03 2.99
CA ASP A 56 5.99 -3.23 3.77
C ASP A 56 6.01 -1.79 3.25
N TYR A 57 6.16 -0.84 4.16
CA TYR A 57 6.14 0.59 3.86
C TYR A 57 7.45 1.23 4.32
N GLU A 58 8.01 2.10 3.49
CA GLU A 58 9.24 2.84 3.79
C GLU A 58 8.97 4.33 3.64
N TYR A 59 9.61 5.14 4.48
CA TYR A 59 9.37 6.59 4.56
C TYR A 59 10.68 7.36 4.52
N ASP A 60 10.61 8.61 4.07
CA ASP A 60 11.74 9.52 4.12
C ASP A 60 11.84 10.19 5.50
N GLU A 61 12.83 11.07 5.68
CA GLU A 61 13.08 11.77 6.93
C GLU A 61 11.93 12.68 7.37
N THR A 62 11.08 13.10 6.42
CA THR A 62 9.94 13.97 6.71
C THR A 62 8.67 13.18 7.03
N GLY A 63 8.72 11.85 6.95
CA GLY A 63 7.56 11.01 7.20
C GLY A 63 6.69 10.75 5.97
N LEU A 64 7.15 11.13 4.78
CA LEU A 64 6.43 10.83 3.54
C LEU A 64 6.81 9.46 3.01
N LEU A 65 5.81 8.73 2.50
CA LEU A 65 5.99 7.40 1.94
C LEU A 65 6.91 7.45 0.70
N THR A 66 7.95 6.61 0.69
CA THR A 66 8.88 6.48 -0.43
C THR A 66 8.73 5.18 -1.19
N LYS A 67 8.28 4.13 -0.51
CA LYS A 67 8.15 2.82 -1.14
C LYS A 67 7.11 1.96 -0.43
N GLU A 68 6.36 1.22 -1.23
CA GLU A 68 5.39 0.24 -0.75
C GLU A 68 5.69 -1.07 -1.50
N THR A 69 5.95 -2.15 -0.77
CA THR A 69 6.37 -3.44 -1.35
C THR A 69 5.40 -4.53 -0.93
N ILE A 70 4.78 -5.18 -1.90
CA ILE A 70 3.87 -6.31 -1.68
C ILE A 70 4.65 -7.60 -1.92
N ARG A 71 4.63 -8.50 -0.92
CA ARG A 71 5.44 -9.73 -0.94
C ARG A 71 4.58 -10.97 -0.76
N ASP A 72 5.09 -12.08 -1.29
CA ASP A 72 4.57 -13.41 -1.03
C ASP A 72 4.83 -13.75 0.44
N PRO A 73 3.83 -14.26 1.20
CA PRO A 73 3.97 -14.49 2.64
C PRO A 73 4.89 -15.67 3.00
N GLU A 74 5.09 -16.62 2.10
CA GLU A 74 5.91 -17.79 2.37
C GLU A 74 7.36 -17.60 1.93
N THR A 75 7.58 -17.01 0.77
CA THR A 75 8.92 -16.88 0.18
C THR A 75 9.56 -15.52 0.42
N SER A 76 8.76 -14.52 0.78
CA SER A 76 9.15 -13.10 0.88
C SER A 76 9.54 -12.48 -0.46
N GLU A 77 9.27 -13.17 -1.57
CA GLU A 77 9.53 -12.63 -2.90
C GLU A 77 8.65 -11.41 -3.17
N VAL A 78 9.22 -10.41 -3.83
CA VAL A 78 8.50 -9.21 -4.22
C VAL A 78 7.57 -9.53 -5.38
N LEU A 79 6.26 -9.30 -5.17
CA LEU A 79 5.25 -9.48 -6.21
C LEU A 79 5.03 -8.18 -6.97
N ARG A 80 4.97 -7.08 -6.25
CA ARG A 80 4.75 -5.74 -6.80
C ARG A 80 5.31 -4.71 -5.82
N TYR A 81 5.80 -3.60 -6.33
CA TYR A 81 6.16 -2.48 -5.46
C TYR A 81 5.86 -1.15 -6.16
N SER A 82 5.69 -0.12 -5.34
CA SER A 82 5.48 1.23 -5.82
C SER A 82 6.56 2.13 -5.20
N GLU A 83 7.13 3.00 -6.01
CA GLU A 83 8.07 4.01 -5.55
C GLU A 83 7.40 5.38 -5.64
N TYR A 84 7.63 6.20 -4.64
CA TYR A 84 7.04 7.53 -4.51
C TYR A 84 8.15 8.56 -4.54
N ARG A 85 8.11 9.44 -5.52
CA ARG A 85 9.05 10.56 -5.58
C ARG A 85 8.43 11.76 -4.89
N ASN A 86 9.10 12.25 -3.86
CA ASN A 86 8.62 13.37 -3.04
C ASN A 86 9.57 14.55 -3.21
N GLU A 87 9.01 15.76 -3.20
CA GLU A 87 9.76 16.98 -3.39
C GLU A 87 9.09 18.10 -2.58
N ASN A 88 9.86 18.81 -1.75
CA ASN A 88 9.35 19.90 -0.91
C ASN A 88 8.15 19.50 -0.05
N GLY A 89 8.17 18.27 0.49
CA GLY A 89 7.07 17.77 1.33
C GLY A 89 5.84 17.32 0.55
N LEU A 90 5.90 17.27 -0.78
CA LEU A 90 4.77 16.88 -1.62
C LEU A 90 5.11 15.63 -2.44
N ASN A 91 4.13 14.74 -2.59
CA ASN A 91 4.28 13.57 -3.44
C ASN A 91 4.09 14.01 -4.90
N MET A 92 5.13 13.88 -5.71
CA MET A 92 5.14 14.32 -7.11
C MET A 92 4.87 13.20 -8.10
N GLU A 93 5.33 11.99 -7.80
CA GLU A 93 5.24 10.89 -8.76
C GLU A 93 5.15 9.55 -8.05
N ILE A 94 4.35 8.64 -8.59
CA ILE A 94 4.21 7.28 -8.10
C ILE A 94 4.47 6.36 -9.29
N MET A 95 5.41 5.44 -9.13
CA MET A 95 5.78 4.46 -10.15
C MET A 95 5.49 3.06 -9.61
N VAL A 96 4.67 2.30 -10.32
CA VAL A 96 4.27 0.95 -9.92
C VAL A 96 4.97 -0.08 -10.79
N TYR A 97 5.64 -1.03 -10.14
CA TYR A 97 6.41 -2.09 -10.81
C TYR A 97 5.91 -3.47 -10.41
N THR A 98 6.08 -4.43 -11.30
CA THR A 98 5.89 -5.84 -10.97
C THR A 98 7.20 -6.60 -11.21
N SER A 99 7.49 -7.58 -10.37
CA SER A 99 8.62 -8.47 -10.55
C SER A 99 8.12 -9.78 -11.15
N LEU A 100 8.71 -10.17 -12.28
CA LEU A 100 8.43 -11.46 -12.88
C LEU A 100 9.61 -12.39 -12.60
N PRO A 101 9.36 -13.67 -12.24
CA PRO A 101 10.44 -14.59 -11.89
C PRO A 101 11.48 -14.79 -12.97
N THR A 102 11.12 -14.60 -14.24
CA THR A 102 11.99 -14.78 -15.38
C THR A 102 12.71 -13.51 -15.84
N GLU A 103 12.37 -12.37 -15.25
CA GLU A 103 12.92 -11.08 -15.67
C GLU A 103 13.99 -10.61 -14.68
N LYS A 104 15.08 -10.07 -15.20
CA LYS A 104 16.16 -9.50 -14.38
C LYS A 104 15.84 -8.12 -13.87
N LYS A 105 14.92 -7.42 -14.54
CA LYS A 105 14.51 -6.06 -14.16
C LYS A 105 13.01 -6.03 -13.95
N PRO A 106 12.52 -5.25 -12.96
CA PRO A 106 11.09 -5.05 -12.78
C PRO A 106 10.47 -4.35 -13.99
N ILE A 107 9.21 -4.67 -14.25
CA ILE A 107 8.46 -4.04 -15.34
C ILE A 107 7.60 -2.94 -14.75
N GLU A 108 7.73 -1.72 -15.27
CA GLU A 108 6.88 -0.61 -14.86
C GLU A 108 5.47 -0.81 -15.42
N LEU A 109 4.47 -0.90 -14.52
CA LEU A 109 3.07 -1.09 -14.88
C LEU A 109 2.31 0.21 -15.02
N ARG A 110 2.64 1.19 -14.19
CA ARG A 110 1.89 2.45 -14.11
C ARG A 110 2.77 3.56 -13.55
N ARG A 111 2.51 4.76 -14.01
CA ARG A 111 3.14 5.96 -13.49
C ARG A 111 2.06 7.01 -13.25
N ILE A 112 2.05 7.60 -12.07
CA ILE A 112 1.13 8.67 -11.71
C ILE A 112 1.97 9.91 -11.42
N THR A 113 1.69 11.00 -12.13
CA THR A 113 2.38 12.28 -11.95
C THR A 113 1.42 13.30 -11.38
N LYS A 114 1.83 14.03 -10.37
CA LYS A 114 1.00 15.03 -9.69
C LYS A 114 1.63 16.41 -9.85
N SER A 115 0.80 17.41 -10.06
CA SER A 115 1.20 18.81 -10.13
C SER A 115 0.45 19.58 -9.06
N TYR A 116 1.11 20.57 -8.45
CA TYR A 116 0.54 21.36 -7.38
C TYR A 116 0.59 22.83 -7.73
N ASP A 117 -0.38 23.60 -7.22
CA ASP A 117 -0.34 25.05 -7.38
C ASP A 117 0.66 25.66 -6.39
N GLN A 118 0.84 26.98 -6.45
CA GLN A 118 1.81 27.66 -5.60
C GLN A 118 1.46 27.64 -4.11
N ASN A 119 0.22 27.27 -3.77
CA ASN A 119 -0.23 27.11 -2.38
C ASN A 119 -0.13 25.67 -1.88
N GLY A 120 0.40 24.75 -2.72
CA GLY A 120 0.55 23.34 -2.35
C GLY A 120 -0.70 22.49 -2.54
N ASN A 121 -1.73 23.02 -3.19
CA ASN A 121 -2.94 22.27 -3.48
C ASN A 121 -2.80 21.45 -4.77
N LEU A 122 -3.31 20.24 -4.78
CA LEU A 122 -3.24 19.38 -5.96
C LEU A 122 -3.95 20.05 -7.14
N HIS A 123 -3.21 20.30 -8.22
CA HIS A 123 -3.68 20.95 -9.43
C HIS A 123 -4.06 19.95 -10.51
N GLN A 124 -3.25 18.92 -10.70
CA GLN A 124 -3.45 17.94 -11.76
C GLN A 124 -2.88 16.58 -11.36
N LEU A 125 -3.53 15.53 -11.78
CA LEU A 125 -3.06 14.16 -11.61
C LEU A 125 -3.16 13.45 -12.96
N VAL A 126 -2.04 12.89 -13.43
CA VAL A 126 -1.96 12.17 -14.69
C VAL A 126 -1.53 10.73 -14.38
N SER A 127 -2.28 9.75 -14.86
CA SER A 127 -1.96 8.34 -14.70
C SER A 127 -1.68 7.73 -16.08
N GLU A 128 -0.54 7.06 -16.20
CA GLU A 128 -0.13 6.38 -17.42
C GLU A 128 0.14 4.90 -17.13
N GLU A 129 -0.32 4.04 -18.00
CA GLU A 129 -0.08 2.60 -17.89
C GLU A 129 0.85 2.08 -18.98
#